data_b46b93f0f1f534b9bdb8efb18db56e26
#
_entry.id   b46b93f0f1f534b9bdb8efb18db56e26
#
_cell.length_a   1.000
_cell.length_b   1.000
_cell.length_c   1.000
_cell.angle_alpha   90.00
_cell.angle_beta   90.00
_cell.angle_gamma   90.00
#
_symmetry.space_group_name_H-M   'P 1'
#
loop_
_entity.id
_entity.type
_entity.pdbx_description
1 polymer ?
#
loop_
_entity_poly.entity_id
_entity_poly.type
_entity_poly.pdbx_seq_one_letter_code
_entity_poly.pdbx_strand_id
1 'polypeptide(L)'
;MTDAQTARGKTVNTVLGPVPADDLGVVSVHEALLSVVPGAEHAYDITIDRAEIFEILAQKLTDFRHHGGRTIVDSTGMFHGRDVRLYEALSRSTGVHIVASTGMGPEEMLGGYFLTPQTNPPTPWPAERFADLFTKEVTEGMVVPRVERRAAAGLVTTTATRGGMTPTDESLFRGAARTALNTGVAVSIRYGKDALHDLDVVLDEQLPADRVVVGGLDRKDAVAAGVPLEVARRGAFVALDHVGLDDDDAHLTDRERASLVLDLVKAGHGNRILLSSNALGVAKGQPDYDLPFSYVASTFVPFVRSLGLSDEEARRILVDNPRELLTLR
;
A
#
# COMPACT_ATOMS: atom_id res chain seq x y z
N MET A 1 21.87 -16.87 -30.92
CA MET A 1 21.28 -16.71 -29.59
C MET A 1 20.17 -15.68 -29.78
N THR A 2 18.99 -16.17 -29.87
CA THR A 2 17.82 -15.56 -30.49
C THR A 2 16.97 -14.79 -29.49
N ASP A 3 16.40 -13.71 -29.93
CA ASP A 3 15.37 -12.76 -29.47
C ASP A 3 14.22 -13.24 -28.53
N ALA A 4 14.41 -14.27 -27.73
CA ALA A 4 13.39 -14.76 -26.80
C ALA A 4 13.37 -14.04 -25.43
N GLN A 5 14.23 -13.03 -25.21
CA GLN A 5 14.40 -12.34 -23.94
C GLN A 5 13.73 -10.96 -23.90
N THR A 6 13.20 -10.47 -25.02
CA THR A 6 12.63 -9.11 -25.15
C THR A 6 11.10 -9.06 -25.08
N ALA A 7 10.43 -10.17 -24.84
CA ALA A 7 8.95 -10.24 -24.80
C ALA A 7 8.37 -10.69 -23.45
N ARG A 8 9.07 -10.45 -22.33
CA ARG A 8 8.38 -10.43 -21.02
C ARG A 8 7.63 -9.11 -20.95
N GLY A 9 6.33 -9.15 -21.34
CA GLY A 9 5.43 -8.02 -21.18
C GLY A 9 5.48 -7.52 -19.72
N LYS A 10 5.26 -6.22 -19.53
CA LYS A 10 5.18 -5.60 -18.20
C LYS A 10 4.12 -6.32 -17.38
N THR A 11 4.51 -6.86 -16.23
CA THR A 11 3.63 -7.66 -15.35
C THR A 11 3.56 -7.09 -13.95
N VAL A 12 2.51 -7.48 -13.22
CA VAL A 12 2.31 -7.19 -11.80
C VAL A 12 2.08 -8.50 -11.06
N ASN A 13 2.72 -8.69 -9.92
CA ASN A 13 2.49 -9.84 -9.07
C ASN A 13 1.13 -9.75 -8.37
N THR A 14 0.29 -10.76 -8.53
CA THR A 14 -0.96 -10.93 -7.78
C THR A 14 -0.93 -12.23 -6.99
N VAL A 15 -1.88 -12.40 -6.09
CA VAL A 15 -1.99 -13.63 -5.29
C VAL A 15 -2.30 -14.88 -6.12
N LEU A 16 -2.72 -14.73 -7.37
CA LEU A 16 -2.91 -15.86 -8.31
C LEU A 16 -1.76 -16.00 -9.32
N GLY A 17 -0.67 -15.27 -9.12
CA GLY A 17 0.46 -15.20 -10.03
C GLY A 17 0.53 -13.86 -10.79
N PRO A 18 1.57 -13.69 -11.62
CA PRO A 18 1.75 -12.45 -12.38
C PRO A 18 0.68 -12.30 -13.46
N VAL A 19 0.16 -11.06 -13.60
CA VAL A 19 -0.79 -10.67 -14.65
C VAL A 19 -0.19 -9.56 -15.52
N PRO A 20 -0.60 -9.41 -16.79
CA PRO A 20 -0.23 -8.24 -17.58
C PRO A 20 -0.65 -6.94 -16.89
N ALA A 21 0.22 -5.95 -16.88
CA ALA A 21 -0.05 -4.68 -16.22
C ALA A 21 -1.29 -3.96 -16.80
N ASP A 22 -1.58 -4.17 -18.08
CA ASP A 22 -2.75 -3.59 -18.74
C ASP A 22 -4.08 -4.21 -18.29
N ASP A 23 -4.05 -5.37 -17.63
CA ASP A 23 -5.25 -6.06 -17.12
C ASP A 23 -5.69 -5.55 -15.74
N LEU A 24 -4.89 -4.70 -15.07
CA LEU A 24 -5.19 -4.20 -13.72
C LEU A 24 -6.50 -3.38 -13.64
N GLY A 25 -6.87 -2.64 -14.71
CA GLY A 25 -8.06 -1.79 -14.73
C GLY A 25 -8.05 -0.73 -13.63
N VAL A 26 -9.22 -0.44 -13.05
CA VAL A 26 -9.34 0.47 -11.89
C VAL A 26 -8.76 -0.19 -10.65
N VAL A 27 -7.82 0.51 -10.00
CA VAL A 27 -7.07 0.00 -8.85
C VAL A 27 -7.40 0.82 -7.61
N SER A 28 -7.74 0.13 -6.51
CA SER A 28 -7.75 0.72 -5.17
C SER A 28 -6.44 0.36 -4.48
N VAL A 29 -5.66 1.38 -4.11
CA VAL A 29 -4.36 1.20 -3.44
C VAL A 29 -4.50 1.43 -1.93
N HIS A 30 -3.56 0.88 -1.15
CA HIS A 30 -3.48 1.07 0.31
C HIS A 30 -4.74 0.65 1.09
N GLU A 31 -5.42 -0.40 0.63
CA GLU A 31 -6.54 -0.99 1.35
C GLU A 31 -6.04 -2.13 2.28
N ALA A 32 -6.89 -2.56 3.20
CA ALA A 32 -6.66 -3.71 4.05
C ALA A 32 -7.83 -4.69 3.96
N LEU A 33 -7.63 -5.85 3.34
CA LEU A 33 -8.69 -6.87 3.26
C LEU A 33 -8.99 -7.44 4.65
N LEU A 34 -7.97 -7.87 5.36
CA LEU A 34 -8.05 -8.31 6.74
C LEU A 34 -7.01 -7.54 7.55
N SER A 35 -7.48 -6.74 8.50
CA SER A 35 -6.61 -6.01 9.42
C SER A 35 -6.72 -6.61 10.82
N VAL A 36 -5.63 -7.19 11.30
CA VAL A 36 -5.53 -7.77 12.64
C VAL A 36 -4.40 -7.06 13.39
N VAL A 37 -4.72 -6.44 14.51
CA VAL A 37 -3.69 -5.84 15.36
C VAL A 37 -2.76 -6.95 15.85
N PRO A 38 -1.42 -6.79 15.77
CA PRO A 38 -0.48 -7.81 16.22
C PRO A 38 -0.77 -8.28 17.64
N GLY A 39 -0.95 -9.59 17.80
CA GLY A 39 -1.31 -10.21 19.09
C GLY A 39 -2.81 -10.38 19.32
N ALA A 40 -3.67 -9.72 18.57
CA ALA A 40 -5.13 -9.85 18.72
C ALA A 40 -5.63 -11.27 18.42
N GLU A 41 -4.92 -12.02 17.56
CA GLU A 41 -5.20 -13.43 17.28
C GLU A 41 -5.08 -14.34 18.49
N HIS A 42 -4.45 -13.88 19.57
CA HIS A 42 -4.28 -14.61 20.82
C HIS A 42 -5.22 -14.12 21.93
N ALA A 43 -6.00 -13.08 21.69
CA ALA A 43 -6.94 -12.54 22.66
C ALA A 43 -8.17 -13.45 22.78
N TYR A 44 -8.61 -13.73 24.01
CA TYR A 44 -9.70 -14.67 24.29
C TYR A 44 -11.08 -14.20 23.80
N ASP A 45 -11.23 -12.90 23.60
CA ASP A 45 -12.46 -12.22 23.18
C ASP A 45 -12.49 -11.89 21.67
N ILE A 46 -11.42 -12.24 20.95
CA ILE A 46 -11.33 -12.01 19.50
C ILE A 46 -11.42 -13.33 18.77
N THR A 47 -12.44 -13.46 17.91
CA THR A 47 -12.60 -14.63 17.05
C THR A 47 -12.20 -14.28 15.62
N ILE A 48 -11.32 -15.13 15.04
CA ILE A 48 -10.94 -15.06 13.62
C ILE A 48 -11.58 -16.27 12.93
N ASP A 49 -12.84 -16.12 12.52
CA ASP A 49 -13.55 -17.10 11.70
C ASP A 49 -13.28 -16.81 10.23
N ARG A 50 -12.49 -17.66 9.58
CA ARG A 50 -12.12 -17.48 8.18
C ARG A 50 -13.30 -17.66 7.22
N ALA A 51 -14.30 -18.43 7.57
CA ALA A 51 -15.47 -18.61 6.72
C ALA A 51 -16.34 -17.35 6.73
N GLU A 52 -16.61 -16.79 7.91
CA GLU A 52 -17.32 -15.53 8.07
C GLU A 52 -16.59 -14.38 7.38
N ILE A 53 -15.26 -14.28 7.60
CA ILE A 53 -14.41 -13.26 6.98
C ILE A 53 -14.44 -13.37 5.46
N PHE A 54 -14.40 -14.60 4.91
CA PHE A 54 -14.48 -14.83 3.47
C PHE A 54 -15.80 -14.29 2.89
N GLU A 55 -16.94 -14.60 3.52
CA GLU A 55 -18.25 -14.15 3.06
C GLU A 55 -18.36 -12.61 3.05
N ILE A 56 -17.92 -11.96 4.12
CA ILE A 56 -17.91 -10.49 4.21
C ILE A 56 -17.05 -9.88 3.11
N LEU A 57 -15.82 -10.38 2.96
CA LEU A 57 -14.88 -9.84 1.98
C LEU A 57 -15.31 -10.14 0.54
N ALA A 58 -15.90 -11.32 0.27
CA ALA A 58 -16.41 -11.66 -1.05
C ALA A 58 -17.55 -10.71 -1.46
N GLN A 59 -18.42 -10.32 -0.54
CA GLN A 59 -19.47 -9.33 -0.80
C GLN A 59 -18.87 -7.94 -1.09
N LYS A 60 -17.94 -7.45 -0.26
CA LYS A 60 -17.28 -6.15 -0.45
C LYS A 60 -16.48 -6.10 -1.78
N LEU A 61 -15.79 -7.18 -2.14
CA LEU A 61 -15.06 -7.27 -3.42
C LEU A 61 -15.99 -7.36 -4.62
N THR A 62 -17.12 -8.04 -4.48
CA THR A 62 -18.16 -8.12 -5.53
C THR A 62 -18.78 -6.73 -5.76
N ASP A 63 -19.07 -5.99 -4.69
CA ASP A 63 -19.50 -4.59 -4.77
C ASP A 63 -18.47 -3.73 -5.49
N PHE A 64 -17.21 -3.81 -5.09
CA PHE A 64 -16.10 -3.10 -5.73
C PHE A 64 -16.06 -3.37 -7.24
N ARG A 65 -16.20 -4.63 -7.64
CA ARG A 65 -16.23 -5.02 -9.05
C ARG A 65 -17.45 -4.49 -9.79
N HIS A 66 -18.63 -4.47 -9.18
CA HIS A 66 -19.85 -3.92 -9.78
C HIS A 66 -19.71 -2.40 -10.07
N HIS A 67 -18.92 -1.69 -9.25
CA HIS A 67 -18.62 -0.28 -9.45
C HIS A 67 -17.38 -0.03 -10.35
N GLY A 68 -16.96 -1.05 -11.12
CA GLY A 68 -15.88 -0.92 -12.10
C GLY A 68 -14.49 -1.22 -11.57
N GLY A 69 -14.34 -1.50 -10.28
CA GLY A 69 -13.06 -1.89 -9.67
C GLY A 69 -12.53 -3.21 -10.24
N ARG A 70 -11.23 -3.35 -10.37
CA ARG A 70 -10.60 -4.55 -10.94
C ARG A 70 -9.47 -5.09 -10.11
N THR A 71 -8.75 -4.23 -9.41
CA THR A 71 -7.58 -4.61 -8.61
C THR A 71 -7.62 -3.94 -7.26
N ILE A 72 -7.34 -4.69 -6.20
CA ILE A 72 -7.09 -4.17 -4.85
C ILE A 72 -5.65 -4.44 -4.46
N VAL A 73 -4.99 -3.45 -3.87
CA VAL A 73 -3.68 -3.59 -3.23
C VAL A 73 -3.88 -3.67 -1.73
N ASP A 74 -3.61 -4.85 -1.17
CA ASP A 74 -3.56 -5.04 0.28
C ASP A 74 -2.22 -4.60 0.82
N SER A 75 -2.20 -3.54 1.61
CA SER A 75 -1.00 -2.91 2.16
C SER A 75 -0.73 -3.26 3.62
N THR A 76 -1.32 -4.34 4.14
CA THR A 76 -1.15 -4.76 5.54
C THR A 76 0.26 -5.26 5.87
N GLY A 77 1.04 -5.68 4.87
CA GLY A 77 2.38 -6.23 5.09
C GLY A 77 2.34 -7.57 5.85
N MET A 78 3.44 -7.91 6.54
CA MET A 78 3.63 -9.25 7.08
C MET A 78 2.87 -9.53 8.39
N PHE A 79 2.59 -8.51 9.21
CA PHE A 79 2.16 -8.71 10.61
C PHE A 79 0.78 -8.13 10.97
N HIS A 80 0.07 -7.56 10.01
CA HIS A 80 -1.20 -6.89 10.26
C HIS A 80 -2.42 -7.64 9.72
N GLY A 81 -2.36 -8.98 9.65
CA GLY A 81 -3.52 -9.79 9.26
C GLY A 81 -3.46 -10.37 7.85
N ARG A 82 -2.39 -10.12 7.06
CA ARG A 82 -2.24 -10.72 5.73
C ARG A 82 -2.50 -12.23 5.74
N ASP A 83 -3.53 -12.70 5.03
CA ASP A 83 -3.83 -14.12 4.82
C ASP A 83 -3.85 -14.44 3.33
N VAL A 84 -2.72 -14.90 2.80
CA VAL A 84 -2.54 -15.17 1.36
C VAL A 84 -3.50 -16.25 0.85
N ARG A 85 -3.81 -17.26 1.67
CA ARG A 85 -4.76 -18.32 1.29
C ARG A 85 -6.19 -17.78 1.14
N LEU A 86 -6.59 -16.93 2.07
CA LEU A 86 -7.87 -16.23 2.01
C LEU A 86 -7.93 -15.35 0.75
N TYR A 87 -6.85 -14.59 0.48
CA TYR A 87 -6.79 -13.70 -0.69
C TYR A 87 -6.83 -14.46 -2.01
N GLU A 88 -6.16 -15.61 -2.11
CA GLU A 88 -6.27 -16.48 -3.30
C GLU A 88 -7.71 -16.97 -3.52
N ALA A 89 -8.40 -17.40 -2.45
CA ALA A 89 -9.79 -17.85 -2.54
C ALA A 89 -10.72 -16.70 -2.95
N LEU A 90 -10.56 -15.53 -2.36
CA LEU A 90 -11.32 -14.31 -2.69
C LEU A 90 -11.10 -13.89 -4.15
N SER A 91 -9.86 -13.85 -4.60
CA SER A 91 -9.52 -13.47 -5.98
C SER A 91 -10.14 -14.43 -7.00
N ARG A 92 -10.11 -15.76 -6.74
CA ARG A 92 -10.76 -16.76 -7.59
C ARG A 92 -12.29 -16.61 -7.60
N SER A 93 -12.89 -16.36 -6.45
CA SER A 93 -14.36 -16.27 -6.31
C SER A 93 -14.93 -15.01 -6.93
N THR A 94 -14.27 -13.87 -6.76
CA THR A 94 -14.78 -12.55 -7.17
C THR A 94 -14.27 -12.09 -8.53
N GLY A 95 -13.14 -12.66 -8.99
CA GLY A 95 -12.44 -12.22 -10.20
C GLY A 95 -11.78 -10.83 -10.05
N VAL A 96 -11.59 -10.35 -8.81
CA VAL A 96 -10.79 -9.16 -8.51
C VAL A 96 -9.34 -9.58 -8.35
N HIS A 97 -8.43 -8.87 -9.01
CA HIS A 97 -7.00 -9.07 -8.78
C HIS A 97 -6.64 -8.52 -7.39
N ILE A 98 -5.90 -9.32 -6.62
CA ILE A 98 -5.40 -8.90 -5.31
C ILE A 98 -3.87 -8.87 -5.38
N VAL A 99 -3.29 -7.70 -5.15
CA VAL A 99 -1.86 -7.49 -4.98
C VAL A 99 -1.60 -7.44 -3.49
N ALA A 100 -0.89 -8.43 -2.97
CA ALA A 100 -0.52 -8.45 -1.55
C ALA A 100 0.89 -7.86 -1.37
N SER A 101 1.12 -7.23 -0.22
CA SER A 101 2.39 -6.61 0.12
C SER A 101 3.22 -7.47 1.07
N THR A 102 4.54 -7.31 0.97
CA THR A 102 5.51 -7.66 2.02
C THR A 102 5.94 -6.40 2.76
N GLY A 103 6.85 -6.55 3.71
CA GLY A 103 7.30 -5.44 4.54
C GLY A 103 6.60 -5.40 5.89
N MET A 104 6.96 -4.48 6.73
CA MET A 104 6.44 -4.33 8.09
C MET A 104 6.73 -2.94 8.66
N GLY A 105 6.25 -2.68 9.87
CA GLY A 105 6.41 -1.44 10.62
C GLY A 105 5.06 -0.94 11.14
N PRO A 106 5.04 0.08 11.98
CA PRO A 106 6.20 0.73 12.59
C PRO A 106 6.80 -0.11 13.74
N GLU A 107 8.01 0.26 14.22
CA GLU A 107 8.67 -0.43 15.33
C GLU A 107 7.79 -0.53 16.57
N GLU A 108 7.08 0.54 16.91
CA GLU A 108 6.19 0.58 18.09
C GLU A 108 5.13 -0.53 18.11
N MET A 109 4.76 -1.06 16.93
CA MET A 109 3.82 -2.20 16.81
C MET A 109 4.52 -3.54 16.75
N LEU A 110 5.83 -3.60 16.54
CA LEU A 110 6.62 -4.83 16.44
C LEU A 110 7.21 -5.27 17.78
N GLY A 111 7.07 -4.44 18.82
CA GLY A 111 7.46 -4.78 20.20
C GLY A 111 8.95 -5.09 20.39
N GLY A 112 9.84 -4.49 19.59
CA GLY A 112 11.28 -4.72 19.69
C GLY A 112 11.75 -6.10 19.24
N TYR A 113 10.90 -6.90 18.60
CA TYR A 113 11.22 -8.26 18.13
C TYR A 113 12.44 -8.32 17.21
N PHE A 114 12.68 -7.25 16.44
CA PHE A 114 13.79 -7.15 15.47
C PHE A 114 15.02 -6.40 16.03
N LEU A 115 15.16 -6.33 17.35
CA LEU A 115 16.37 -5.85 18.00
C LEU A 115 17.35 -7.00 18.22
N THR A 116 18.66 -6.70 18.17
CA THR A 116 19.68 -7.68 18.54
C THR A 116 19.90 -7.69 20.06
N PRO A 117 19.62 -8.79 20.77
CA PRO A 117 19.76 -8.83 22.22
C PRO A 117 21.21 -8.86 22.72
N GLN A 118 22.18 -9.04 21.82
CA GLN A 118 23.61 -9.15 22.17
C GLN A 118 24.27 -7.81 22.49
N THR A 119 23.61 -6.69 22.16
CA THR A 119 24.11 -5.35 22.44
C THR A 119 23.37 -4.70 23.61
N ASN A 120 24.01 -3.76 24.29
CA ASN A 120 23.37 -3.00 25.36
C ASN A 120 23.66 -1.48 25.14
N PRO A 121 22.69 -0.68 24.72
CA PRO A 121 21.30 -1.07 24.38
C PRO A 121 21.23 -2.03 23.16
N PRO A 122 20.15 -2.79 23.01
CA PRO A 122 19.92 -3.58 21.80
C PRO A 122 19.95 -2.71 20.54
N THR A 123 20.54 -3.22 19.46
CA THR A 123 20.58 -2.53 18.17
C THR A 123 19.54 -3.11 17.21
N PRO A 124 19.00 -2.31 16.28
CA PRO A 124 18.09 -2.82 15.27
C PRO A 124 18.79 -3.81 14.33
N TRP A 125 17.99 -4.65 13.67
CA TRP A 125 18.51 -5.43 12.56
C TRP A 125 19.03 -4.48 11.46
N PRO A 126 20.16 -4.83 10.82
CA PRO A 126 20.64 -4.03 9.70
C PRO A 126 19.67 -4.13 8.51
N ALA A 127 19.67 -3.10 7.67
CA ALA A 127 18.79 -3.00 6.51
C ALA A 127 18.90 -4.20 5.54
N GLU A 128 20.12 -4.79 5.41
CA GLU A 128 20.37 -5.98 4.59
C GLU A 128 19.51 -7.17 5.01
N ARG A 129 19.32 -7.34 6.31
CA ARG A 129 18.54 -8.47 6.84
C ARG A 129 17.06 -8.33 6.55
N PHE A 130 16.54 -7.10 6.58
CA PHE A 130 15.18 -6.82 6.15
C PHE A 130 15.05 -6.96 4.63
N ALA A 131 16.03 -6.47 3.88
CA ALA A 131 16.06 -6.64 2.41
C ALA A 131 16.04 -8.11 2.00
N ASP A 132 16.84 -8.97 2.65
CA ASP A 132 16.84 -10.41 2.39
C ASP A 132 15.48 -11.05 2.68
N LEU A 133 14.85 -10.66 3.79
CA LEU A 133 13.53 -11.17 4.18
C LEU A 133 12.46 -10.80 3.15
N PHE A 134 12.38 -9.51 2.79
CA PHE A 134 11.37 -9.02 1.86
C PHE A 134 11.62 -9.49 0.42
N THR A 135 12.89 -9.55 -0.01
CA THR A 135 13.27 -10.06 -1.33
C THR A 135 12.80 -11.50 -1.52
N LYS A 136 12.94 -12.36 -0.50
CA LYS A 136 12.44 -13.74 -0.56
C LYS A 136 10.92 -13.82 -0.74
N GLU A 137 10.17 -12.92 -0.14
CA GLU A 137 8.72 -12.88 -0.34
C GLU A 137 8.30 -12.44 -1.74
N VAL A 138 9.14 -11.66 -2.41
CA VAL A 138 8.92 -11.27 -3.82
C VAL A 138 9.40 -12.34 -4.79
N THR A 139 10.53 -13.00 -4.52
CA THR A 139 11.18 -13.92 -5.47
C THR A 139 10.80 -15.38 -5.29
N GLU A 140 10.62 -15.80 -4.03
CA GLU A 140 10.28 -17.19 -3.69
C GLU A 140 8.81 -17.35 -3.27
N GLY A 141 8.13 -16.24 -2.99
CA GLY A 141 6.75 -16.20 -2.53
C GLY A 141 6.58 -15.91 -1.04
N MET A 142 5.40 -15.39 -0.69
CA MET A 142 5.02 -15.03 0.68
C MET A 142 4.86 -16.25 1.56
N VAL A 143 5.38 -16.18 2.79
CA VAL A 143 5.31 -17.28 3.75
C VAL A 143 3.90 -17.42 4.33
N VAL A 144 3.37 -18.65 4.30
CA VAL A 144 2.06 -19.02 4.84
C VAL A 144 2.17 -20.36 5.56
N PRO A 145 1.52 -20.53 6.68
CA PRO A 145 2.14 -20.24 7.96
C PRO A 145 3.45 -21.02 8.11
N ARG A 146 4.46 -20.34 8.53
CA ARG A 146 5.80 -20.81 8.92
C ARG A 146 6.75 -21.29 7.82
N VAL A 147 6.33 -22.14 6.87
CA VAL A 147 7.26 -22.78 5.91
C VAL A 147 6.74 -22.88 4.48
N GLU A 148 5.43 -22.84 4.28
CA GLU A 148 4.85 -22.86 2.93
C GLU A 148 5.02 -21.49 2.29
N ARG A 149 5.44 -21.47 1.03
CA ARG A 149 5.46 -20.25 0.22
C ARG A 149 4.38 -20.31 -0.84
N ARG A 150 3.75 -19.17 -1.07
CA ARG A 150 2.69 -19.01 -2.06
C ARG A 150 3.04 -17.90 -3.04
N ALA A 151 2.04 -17.21 -3.57
CA ALA A 151 2.25 -16.15 -4.54
C ALA A 151 3.29 -15.10 -4.08
N ALA A 152 3.97 -14.50 -5.04
CA ALA A 152 4.92 -13.43 -4.83
C ALA A 152 4.23 -12.13 -4.38
N ALA A 153 4.86 -11.39 -3.47
CA ALA A 153 4.41 -10.05 -3.12
C ALA A 153 4.57 -9.09 -4.32
N GLY A 154 3.62 -8.17 -4.50
CA GLY A 154 3.63 -7.18 -5.58
C GLY A 154 4.02 -5.77 -5.13
N LEU A 155 4.18 -5.56 -3.83
CA LEU A 155 4.53 -4.28 -3.22
C LEU A 155 5.33 -4.52 -1.94
N VAL A 156 6.25 -3.63 -1.59
CA VAL A 156 6.85 -3.57 -0.26
C VAL A 156 6.22 -2.41 0.50
N THR A 157 5.68 -2.64 1.69
CA THR A 157 5.13 -1.59 2.52
C THR A 157 5.93 -1.42 3.80
N THR A 158 6.12 -0.18 4.25
CA THR A 158 6.74 0.13 5.54
C THR A 158 6.15 1.41 6.12
N THR A 159 6.15 1.48 7.44
CA THR A 159 5.54 2.60 8.18
C THR A 159 6.51 3.06 9.24
N ALA A 160 6.69 4.36 9.40
CA ALA A 160 7.49 4.93 10.48
C ALA A 160 6.64 5.17 11.73
N THR A 161 7.27 5.08 12.90
CA THR A 161 6.68 5.41 14.20
C THR A 161 6.14 6.84 14.19
N ARG A 162 4.93 7.03 14.70
CA ARG A 162 4.18 8.31 14.63
C ARG A 162 4.96 9.49 15.22
N GLY A 163 5.75 9.25 16.28
CA GLY A 163 6.59 10.28 16.93
C GLY A 163 7.83 10.69 16.16
N GLY A 164 8.16 9.99 15.10
CA GLY A 164 9.34 10.14 14.26
C GLY A 164 10.03 8.79 14.03
N MET A 165 10.78 8.70 12.94
CA MET A 165 11.49 7.49 12.54
C MET A 165 12.47 7.04 13.61
N THR A 166 12.38 5.78 14.03
CA THR A 166 13.33 5.12 14.91
C THR A 166 14.48 4.51 14.11
N PRO A 167 15.59 4.08 14.75
CA PRO A 167 16.65 3.34 14.06
C PRO A 167 16.17 2.02 13.44
N THR A 168 15.16 1.37 14.02
CA THR A 168 14.53 0.17 13.43
C THR A 168 13.70 0.54 12.21
N ASP A 169 12.91 1.61 12.29
CA ASP A 169 12.14 2.11 11.14
C ASP A 169 13.08 2.51 9.99
N GLU A 170 14.20 3.19 10.28
CA GLU A 170 15.21 3.52 9.27
C GLU A 170 15.76 2.26 8.58
N SER A 171 16.10 1.23 9.34
CA SER A 171 16.55 -0.05 8.79
C SER A 171 15.48 -0.72 7.93
N LEU A 172 14.20 -0.63 8.32
CA LEU A 172 13.06 -1.13 7.54
C LEU A 172 12.90 -0.39 6.21
N PHE A 173 12.97 0.94 6.24
CA PHE A 173 12.85 1.80 5.04
C PHE A 173 13.99 1.53 4.05
N ARG A 174 15.24 1.48 4.53
CA ARG A 174 16.40 1.11 3.71
C ARG A 174 16.28 -0.32 3.17
N GLY A 175 15.84 -1.27 4.00
CA GLY A 175 15.58 -2.65 3.58
C GLY A 175 14.50 -2.76 2.49
N ALA A 176 13.42 -1.98 2.60
CA ALA A 176 12.38 -1.90 1.59
C ALA A 176 12.92 -1.35 0.26
N ALA A 177 13.71 -0.27 0.30
CA ALA A 177 14.35 0.30 -0.88
C ALA A 177 15.27 -0.69 -1.59
N ARG A 178 16.14 -1.39 -0.84
CA ARG A 178 17.03 -2.44 -1.38
C ARG A 178 16.26 -3.60 -2.00
N THR A 179 15.14 -3.99 -1.37
CA THR A 179 14.25 -5.01 -1.96
C THR A 179 13.71 -4.56 -3.31
N ALA A 180 13.24 -3.31 -3.41
CA ALA A 180 12.74 -2.77 -4.67
C ALA A 180 13.82 -2.74 -5.77
N LEU A 181 15.04 -2.33 -5.42
CA LEU A 181 16.19 -2.36 -6.34
C LEU A 181 16.53 -3.78 -6.81
N ASN A 182 16.44 -4.77 -5.92
CA ASN A 182 16.75 -6.16 -6.23
C ASN A 182 15.68 -6.87 -7.06
N THR A 183 14.41 -6.46 -6.94
CA THR A 183 13.26 -7.24 -7.44
C THR A 183 12.39 -6.51 -8.45
N GLY A 184 12.53 -5.18 -8.54
CA GLY A 184 11.72 -4.35 -9.43
C GLY A 184 10.31 -4.04 -8.93
N VAL A 185 9.92 -4.46 -7.72
CA VAL A 185 8.65 -4.01 -7.10
C VAL A 185 8.75 -2.56 -6.61
N ALA A 186 7.61 -1.91 -6.37
CA ALA A 186 7.58 -0.58 -5.77
C ALA A 186 7.62 -0.63 -4.23
N VAL A 187 7.90 0.52 -3.63
CA VAL A 187 7.84 0.73 -2.18
C VAL A 187 6.70 1.69 -1.84
N SER A 188 5.88 1.30 -0.88
CA SER A 188 4.91 2.18 -0.22
C SER A 188 5.43 2.52 1.17
N ILE A 189 5.63 3.80 1.43
CA ILE A 189 5.99 4.29 2.76
C ILE A 189 4.82 5.06 3.36
N ARG A 190 4.55 4.83 4.65
CA ARG A 190 3.69 5.69 5.46
C ARG A 190 4.58 6.40 6.46
N TYR A 191 4.65 7.73 6.34
CA TYR A 191 5.53 8.53 7.17
C TYR A 191 5.02 8.67 8.62
N GLY A 192 5.97 8.89 9.53
CA GLY A 192 5.69 9.18 10.94
C GLY A 192 5.41 10.67 11.16
N LYS A 193 6.48 11.44 11.40
CA LYS A 193 6.41 12.85 11.68
C LYS A 193 6.80 13.74 10.49
N ASP A 194 7.79 13.35 9.70
CA ASP A 194 8.38 14.13 8.60
C ASP A 194 8.43 13.29 7.32
N ALA A 195 7.47 13.52 6.44
CA ALA A 195 7.33 12.76 5.20
C ALA A 195 8.50 12.98 4.22
N LEU A 196 9.10 14.16 4.21
CA LEU A 196 10.22 14.44 3.31
C LEU A 196 11.49 13.77 3.80
N HIS A 197 11.75 13.78 5.10
CA HIS A 197 12.84 13.03 5.70
C HIS A 197 12.69 11.52 5.47
N ASP A 198 11.50 10.99 5.72
CA ASP A 198 11.23 9.56 5.56
C ASP A 198 11.37 9.13 4.09
N LEU A 199 10.99 9.99 3.13
CA LEU A 199 11.23 9.79 1.71
C LEU A 199 12.73 9.83 1.38
N ASP A 200 13.49 10.78 1.95
CA ASP A 200 14.93 10.89 1.71
C ASP A 200 15.67 9.62 2.12
N VAL A 201 15.30 8.97 3.23
CA VAL A 201 15.90 7.69 3.66
C VAL A 201 15.79 6.60 2.59
N VAL A 202 14.67 6.55 1.87
CA VAL A 202 14.46 5.59 0.77
C VAL A 202 15.23 5.99 -0.49
N LEU A 203 15.25 7.28 -0.82
CA LEU A 203 15.94 7.80 -2.00
C LEU A 203 17.47 7.77 -1.86
N ASP A 204 17.99 7.87 -0.65
CA ASP A 204 19.43 7.73 -0.35
C ASP A 204 19.98 6.35 -0.75
N GLU A 205 19.14 5.32 -0.76
CA GLU A 205 19.48 3.99 -1.28
C GLU A 205 19.53 3.92 -2.82
N GLN A 206 19.41 5.08 -3.50
CA GLN A 206 19.40 5.22 -4.96
C GLN A 206 18.18 4.58 -5.64
N LEU A 207 17.08 4.37 -4.92
CA LEU A 207 15.82 3.94 -5.50
C LEU A 207 15.24 5.10 -6.33
N PRO A 208 14.87 4.90 -7.61
CA PRO A 208 14.19 5.92 -8.39
C PRO A 208 12.89 6.37 -7.72
N ALA A 209 12.65 7.69 -7.66
CA ALA A 209 11.50 8.25 -6.95
C ALA A 209 10.16 7.75 -7.50
N ASP A 210 10.07 7.45 -8.80
CA ASP A 210 8.89 6.89 -9.44
C ASP A 210 8.62 5.41 -9.08
N ARG A 211 9.42 4.83 -8.17
CA ARG A 211 9.19 3.53 -7.53
C ARG A 211 8.71 3.67 -6.10
N VAL A 212 8.47 4.89 -5.62
CA VAL A 212 8.06 5.17 -4.24
C VAL A 212 6.71 5.86 -4.25
N VAL A 213 5.81 5.39 -3.38
CA VAL A 213 4.59 6.10 -3.02
C VAL A 213 4.66 6.50 -1.54
N VAL A 214 4.33 7.75 -1.26
CA VAL A 214 4.19 8.28 0.10
C VAL A 214 2.71 8.34 0.45
N GLY A 215 2.30 7.55 1.43
CA GLY A 215 0.91 7.47 1.91
C GLY A 215 0.58 8.48 3.00
N GLY A 216 -0.72 8.77 3.15
CA GLY A 216 -1.23 9.65 4.20
C GLY A 216 -0.95 11.14 3.99
N LEU A 217 -0.71 11.56 2.74
CA LEU A 217 -0.37 12.96 2.42
C LEU A 217 -1.59 13.90 2.39
N ASP A 218 -2.75 13.45 2.84
CA ASP A 218 -3.95 14.23 3.10
C ASP A 218 -4.10 14.65 4.59
N ARG A 219 -3.05 14.56 5.38
CA ARG A 219 -2.99 15.17 6.71
C ARG A 219 -2.90 16.68 6.58
N LYS A 220 -3.66 17.41 7.39
CA LYS A 220 -3.75 18.88 7.37
C LYS A 220 -2.38 19.56 7.59
N ASP A 221 -1.55 19.03 8.49
CA ASP A 221 -0.21 19.56 8.76
C ASP A 221 0.73 19.41 7.56
N ALA A 222 0.71 18.27 6.89
CA ALA A 222 1.52 18.03 5.69
C ALA A 222 1.07 18.91 4.52
N VAL A 223 -0.24 19.07 4.33
CA VAL A 223 -0.79 19.92 3.27
C VAL A 223 -0.48 21.39 3.51
N ALA A 224 -0.63 21.87 4.76
CA ALA A 224 -0.26 23.24 5.13
C ALA A 224 1.22 23.54 4.91
N ALA A 225 2.09 22.55 5.06
CA ALA A 225 3.52 22.64 4.78
C ALA A 225 3.91 22.45 3.30
N GLY A 226 2.94 22.20 2.40
CA GLY A 226 3.19 21.99 0.97
C GLY A 226 3.83 20.64 0.61
N VAL A 227 3.85 19.69 1.53
CA VAL A 227 4.52 18.39 1.38
C VAL A 227 4.02 17.59 0.17
N PRO A 228 2.69 17.48 -0.12
CA PRO A 228 2.21 16.72 -1.27
C PRO A 228 2.80 17.20 -2.60
N LEU A 229 2.87 18.51 -2.79
CA LEU A 229 3.44 19.10 -4.00
C LEU A 229 4.95 18.85 -4.09
N GLU A 230 5.67 18.93 -2.99
CA GLU A 230 7.12 18.67 -2.95
C GLU A 230 7.44 17.20 -3.24
N VAL A 231 6.69 16.25 -2.67
CA VAL A 231 6.80 14.81 -2.98
C VAL A 231 6.59 14.55 -4.48
N ALA A 232 5.54 15.16 -5.07
CA ALA A 232 5.28 15.04 -6.50
C ALA A 232 6.39 15.65 -7.37
N ARG A 233 6.96 16.80 -6.97
CA ARG A 233 8.11 17.44 -7.65
C ARG A 233 9.36 16.58 -7.64
N ARG A 234 9.60 15.82 -6.57
CA ARG A 234 10.69 14.85 -6.48
C ARG A 234 10.46 13.60 -7.35
N GLY A 235 9.27 13.46 -7.94
CA GLY A 235 8.89 12.35 -8.83
C GLY A 235 8.26 11.16 -8.15
N ALA A 236 8.10 11.17 -6.82
CA ALA A 236 7.41 10.13 -6.07
C ALA A 236 5.88 10.27 -6.20
N PHE A 237 5.16 9.18 -5.96
CA PHE A 237 3.71 9.20 -5.94
C PHE A 237 3.19 9.74 -4.61
N VAL A 238 2.14 10.54 -4.71
CA VAL A 238 1.39 11.15 -3.61
C VAL A 238 0.13 10.35 -3.40
N ALA A 239 -0.03 9.67 -2.26
CA ALA A 239 -1.26 8.97 -1.93
C ALA A 239 -2.07 9.75 -0.90
N LEU A 240 -3.34 10.01 -1.24
CA LEU A 240 -4.35 10.56 -0.35
C LEU A 240 -5.18 9.38 0.14
N ASP A 241 -5.00 8.99 1.41
CA ASP A 241 -5.39 7.66 1.90
C ASP A 241 -6.64 7.67 2.80
N HIS A 242 -7.27 8.81 3.02
CA HIS A 242 -8.43 8.91 3.91
C HIS A 242 -9.69 9.39 3.18
N VAL A 243 -9.80 9.06 1.87
CA VAL A 243 -10.97 9.42 1.06
C VAL A 243 -12.22 8.75 1.63
N GLY A 244 -13.24 9.56 1.96
CA GLY A 244 -14.47 9.10 2.60
C GLY A 244 -14.45 9.14 4.13
N LEU A 245 -13.33 9.54 4.75
CA LEU A 245 -13.19 9.69 6.19
C LEU A 245 -13.12 11.18 6.54
N ASP A 246 -14.27 11.79 6.79
CA ASP A 246 -14.41 13.23 7.05
C ASP A 246 -14.52 13.59 8.54
N ASP A 247 -14.63 12.61 9.43
CA ASP A 247 -14.83 12.80 10.87
C ASP A 247 -13.51 12.91 11.67
N ASP A 248 -12.37 12.93 11.00
CA ASP A 248 -11.05 13.03 11.63
C ASP A 248 -10.48 14.45 11.48
N ASP A 249 -10.32 15.14 12.60
CA ASP A 249 -9.77 16.49 12.63
C ASP A 249 -8.33 16.61 12.11
N ALA A 250 -7.57 15.53 12.08
CA ALA A 250 -6.18 15.51 11.61
C ALA A 250 -6.06 15.48 10.08
N HIS A 251 -7.08 14.97 9.39
CA HIS A 251 -7.08 14.80 7.94
C HIS A 251 -8.00 15.80 7.24
N LEU A 252 -7.79 15.97 5.94
CA LEU A 252 -8.66 16.79 5.10
C LEU A 252 -10.06 16.14 5.00
N THR A 253 -11.07 16.96 4.79
CA THR A 253 -12.39 16.51 4.31
C THR A 253 -12.31 16.16 2.81
N ASP A 254 -13.29 15.41 2.29
CA ASP A 254 -13.34 15.07 0.86
C ASP A 254 -13.39 16.31 -0.04
N ARG A 255 -14.02 17.38 0.43
CA ARG A 255 -14.00 18.66 -0.30
C ARG A 255 -12.60 19.26 -0.39
N GLU A 256 -11.84 19.24 0.70
CA GLU A 256 -10.46 19.73 0.75
C GLU A 256 -9.52 18.82 -0.05
N ARG A 257 -9.71 17.46 0.03
CA ARG A 257 -8.99 16.49 -0.80
C ARG A 257 -9.24 16.73 -2.28
N ALA A 258 -10.50 16.99 -2.68
CA ALA A 258 -10.83 17.31 -4.07
C ALA A 258 -10.09 18.56 -4.55
N SER A 259 -10.01 19.60 -3.71
CA SER A 259 -9.23 20.81 -4.02
C SER A 259 -7.75 20.50 -4.19
N LEU A 260 -7.16 19.69 -3.28
CA LEU A 260 -5.76 19.27 -3.36
C LEU A 260 -5.47 18.47 -4.64
N VAL A 261 -6.38 17.55 -5.05
CA VAL A 261 -6.25 16.80 -6.32
C VAL A 261 -6.20 17.76 -7.50
N LEU A 262 -7.14 18.73 -7.57
CA LEU A 262 -7.19 19.71 -8.66
C LEU A 262 -5.96 20.63 -8.67
N ASP A 263 -5.44 21.02 -7.51
CA ASP A 263 -4.22 21.82 -7.39
C ASP A 263 -2.98 21.07 -7.87
N LEU A 264 -2.83 19.79 -7.51
CA LEU A 264 -1.75 18.93 -8.00
C LEU A 264 -1.84 18.72 -9.52
N VAL A 265 -3.03 18.48 -10.05
CA VAL A 265 -3.27 18.36 -11.50
C VAL A 265 -2.90 19.68 -12.22
N LYS A 266 -3.38 20.82 -11.72
CA LYS A 266 -3.06 22.14 -12.26
C LYS A 266 -1.56 22.46 -12.22
N ALA A 267 -0.86 21.97 -11.22
CA ALA A 267 0.60 22.09 -11.10
C ALA A 267 1.37 21.13 -12.04
N GLY A 268 0.68 20.29 -12.82
CA GLY A 268 1.28 19.35 -13.77
C GLY A 268 1.65 17.98 -13.18
N HIS A 269 1.19 17.67 -11.97
CA HIS A 269 1.52 16.44 -11.25
C HIS A 269 0.37 15.41 -11.21
N GLY A 270 -0.61 15.51 -12.10
CA GLY A 270 -1.70 14.53 -12.17
C GLY A 270 -1.24 13.09 -12.37
N ASN A 271 -0.05 12.89 -12.95
CA ASN A 271 0.57 11.58 -13.13
C ASN A 271 1.28 11.02 -11.86
N ARG A 272 1.16 11.68 -10.72
CA ARG A 272 1.75 11.26 -9.44
C ARG A 272 0.71 11.08 -8.33
N ILE A 273 -0.57 11.21 -8.63
CA ILE A 273 -1.64 11.10 -7.64
C ILE A 273 -2.15 9.67 -7.56
N LEU A 274 -2.28 9.17 -6.35
CA LEU A 274 -2.98 7.93 -6.01
C LEU A 274 -4.06 8.25 -4.97
N LEU A 275 -5.17 7.53 -5.02
CA LEU A 275 -6.30 7.71 -4.11
C LEU A 275 -6.63 6.39 -3.43
N SER A 276 -6.91 6.45 -2.14
CA SER A 276 -7.33 5.32 -1.32
C SER A 276 -8.24 5.78 -0.20
N SER A 277 -9.07 4.89 0.26
CA SER A 277 -9.88 5.07 1.46
C SER A 277 -9.22 4.49 2.71
N ASN A 278 -8.11 3.77 2.57
CA ASN A 278 -7.54 2.92 3.62
C ASN A 278 -8.62 2.04 4.26
N ALA A 279 -9.57 1.60 3.42
CA ALA A 279 -10.75 0.88 3.87
C ALA A 279 -10.34 -0.46 4.49
N LEU A 280 -10.99 -0.79 5.61
CA LEU A 280 -10.83 -2.06 6.28
C LEU A 280 -11.94 -3.01 5.81
N GLY A 281 -11.55 -4.10 5.19
CA GLY A 281 -12.52 -5.12 4.80
C GLY A 281 -13.12 -5.82 6.00
N VAL A 282 -12.26 -6.36 6.87
CA VAL A 282 -12.59 -6.87 8.21
C VAL A 282 -11.48 -6.42 9.17
N ALA A 283 -11.85 -5.84 10.30
CA ALA A 283 -10.94 -5.42 11.36
C ALA A 283 -11.08 -6.32 12.58
N LYS A 284 -9.95 -6.66 13.23
CA LYS A 284 -9.91 -7.42 14.48
C LYS A 284 -8.93 -6.78 15.46
N GLY A 285 -9.38 -6.55 16.70
CA GLY A 285 -8.59 -5.89 17.73
C GLY A 285 -8.47 -4.37 17.60
N GLN A 286 -9.24 -3.77 16.71
CA GLN A 286 -9.32 -2.32 16.51
C GLN A 286 -10.74 -1.92 16.07
N PRO A 287 -11.13 -0.65 16.21
CA PRO A 287 -12.37 -0.16 15.66
C PRO A 287 -12.45 -0.41 14.15
N ASP A 288 -13.64 -0.78 13.69
CA ASP A 288 -13.96 -0.90 12.27
C ASP A 288 -14.80 0.31 11.84
N TYR A 289 -14.76 0.65 10.57
CA TYR A 289 -15.60 1.63 9.93
C TYR A 289 -16.10 1.09 8.59
N ASP A 290 -17.39 1.28 8.34
CA ASP A 290 -18.02 0.73 7.14
C ASP A 290 -17.82 1.66 5.94
N LEU A 291 -16.67 1.52 5.29
CA LEU A 291 -16.33 2.24 4.06
C LEU A 291 -16.11 1.23 2.93
N PRO A 292 -16.89 1.30 1.83
CA PRO A 292 -16.75 0.35 0.74
C PRO A 292 -15.47 0.61 -0.06
N PHE A 293 -14.81 -0.45 -0.53
CA PHE A 293 -13.65 -0.36 -1.43
C PHE A 293 -13.95 0.39 -2.73
N SER A 294 -15.23 0.47 -3.11
CA SER A 294 -15.69 1.19 -4.29
C SER A 294 -15.77 2.72 -4.10
N TYR A 295 -15.68 3.24 -2.87
CA TYR A 295 -15.98 4.65 -2.54
C TYR A 295 -15.19 5.65 -3.40
N VAL A 296 -13.88 5.43 -3.57
CA VAL A 296 -13.04 6.31 -4.40
C VAL A 296 -13.57 6.41 -5.82
N ALA A 297 -13.85 5.28 -6.46
CA ALA A 297 -14.28 5.24 -7.87
C ALA A 297 -15.75 5.62 -8.06
N SER A 298 -16.63 5.23 -7.13
CA SER A 298 -18.08 5.40 -7.25
C SER A 298 -18.60 6.74 -6.72
N THR A 299 -17.88 7.35 -5.78
CA THR A 299 -18.33 8.56 -5.07
C THR A 299 -17.35 9.70 -5.20
N PHE A 300 -16.12 9.52 -4.75
CA PHE A 300 -15.16 10.62 -4.67
C PHE A 300 -14.72 11.14 -6.05
N VAL A 301 -14.28 10.27 -6.96
CA VAL A 301 -13.82 10.70 -8.29
C VAL A 301 -14.95 11.35 -9.10
N PRO A 302 -16.21 10.84 -9.12
CA PRO A 302 -17.34 11.57 -9.69
C PRO A 302 -17.55 12.97 -9.07
N PHE A 303 -17.38 13.11 -7.75
CA PHE A 303 -17.44 14.42 -7.10
C PHE A 303 -16.33 15.35 -7.59
N VAL A 304 -15.07 14.91 -7.65
CA VAL A 304 -13.96 15.74 -8.15
C VAL A 304 -14.16 16.11 -9.63
N ARG A 305 -14.74 15.20 -10.44
CA ARG A 305 -15.11 15.49 -11.83
C ARG A 305 -16.17 16.61 -11.92
N SER A 306 -17.12 16.64 -11.03
CA SER A 306 -18.12 17.73 -10.96
C SER A 306 -17.49 19.10 -10.64
N LEU A 307 -16.28 19.09 -10.05
CA LEU A 307 -15.48 20.28 -9.75
C LEU A 307 -14.43 20.62 -10.84
N GLY A 308 -14.35 19.84 -11.92
CA GLY A 308 -13.53 20.16 -13.10
C GLY A 308 -12.40 19.17 -13.42
N LEU A 309 -12.29 18.03 -12.74
CA LEU A 309 -11.36 16.97 -13.14
C LEU A 309 -11.84 16.35 -14.46
N SER A 310 -10.97 16.29 -15.48
CA SER A 310 -11.31 15.69 -16.77
C SER A 310 -11.39 14.15 -16.69
N ASP A 311 -12.05 13.52 -17.65
CA ASP A 311 -12.13 12.07 -17.77
C ASP A 311 -10.76 11.41 -17.96
N GLU A 312 -9.87 12.10 -18.68
CA GLU A 312 -8.50 11.63 -18.89
C GLU A 312 -7.71 11.62 -17.58
N GLU A 313 -7.81 12.67 -16.79
CA GLU A 313 -7.14 12.77 -15.48
C GLU A 313 -7.72 11.77 -14.49
N ALA A 314 -9.05 11.60 -14.44
CA ALA A 314 -9.70 10.60 -13.62
C ALA A 314 -9.22 9.19 -13.99
N ARG A 315 -9.15 8.86 -15.30
CA ARG A 315 -8.60 7.58 -15.75
C ARG A 315 -7.13 7.44 -15.37
N ARG A 316 -6.35 8.49 -15.52
CA ARG A 316 -4.92 8.49 -15.14
C ARG A 316 -4.75 8.14 -13.67
N ILE A 317 -5.50 8.78 -12.78
CA ILE A 317 -5.43 8.56 -11.33
C ILE A 317 -5.88 7.15 -10.94
N LEU A 318 -6.97 6.65 -11.54
CA LEU A 318 -7.54 5.36 -11.15
C LEU A 318 -6.88 4.15 -11.83
N VAL A 319 -6.23 4.34 -12.98
CA VAL A 319 -5.73 3.23 -13.82
C VAL A 319 -4.26 3.36 -14.13
N ASP A 320 -3.84 4.50 -14.73
CA ASP A 320 -2.51 4.57 -15.32
C ASP A 320 -1.41 4.76 -14.26
N ASN A 321 -1.65 5.61 -13.26
CA ASN A 321 -0.71 5.85 -12.15
C ASN A 321 -0.48 4.59 -11.31
N PRO A 322 -1.51 3.89 -10.79
CA PRO A 322 -1.27 2.67 -10.04
C PRO A 322 -0.66 1.56 -10.91
N ARG A 323 -1.00 1.48 -12.20
CA ARG A 323 -0.37 0.57 -13.15
C ARG A 323 1.12 0.87 -13.29
N GLU A 324 1.50 2.16 -13.45
CA GLU A 324 2.92 2.57 -13.52
C GLU A 324 3.69 2.17 -12.27
N LEU A 325 3.12 2.45 -11.09
CA LEU A 325 3.74 2.11 -9.80
C LEU A 325 3.94 0.60 -9.65
N LEU A 326 2.89 -0.20 -9.88
CA LEU A 326 2.86 -1.63 -9.57
C LEU A 326 3.59 -2.50 -10.60
N THR A 327 3.82 -1.99 -11.81
CA THR A 327 4.53 -2.74 -12.86
C THR A 327 5.95 -3.07 -12.44
N LEU A 328 6.34 -4.36 -12.52
CA LEU A 328 7.72 -4.81 -12.28
C LEU A 328 8.69 -4.18 -13.29
N ARG A 329 9.86 -3.77 -12.82
CA ARG A 329 10.90 -3.15 -13.66
C ARG A 329 12.23 -3.90 -13.58
#